data_a0fc4bf4250b78e90be457c852cba51a
#
_entry.id   a0fc4bf4250b78e90be457c852cba51a
#
_cell.length_a   1.000
_cell.length_b   1.000
_cell.length_c   1.000
_cell.angle_alpha   90.00
_cell.angle_beta   90.00
_cell.angle_gamma   90.00
#
_symmetry.space_group_name_H-M   'P 1'
#
loop_
_entity.id
_entity.type
_entity.pdbx_description
1 polymer ?
#
loop_
_entity_poly.entity_id
_entity_poly.type
_entity_poly.pdbx_seq_one_letter_code
_entity_poly.pdbx_strand_id
1 'polypeptide(L)'
;MKRSTFLKSLAYTAALALTPLAAVAEDGPIIVGEINHYKRMAAFAGPYKQGMELAIEQINAGGGVLDRPLEFIFRDDQGEPGEAVKIAEELMTREGAVMLTGSILSNVGLAISSFAGEKGYVYMASEPLADSLVWSAGNPYTFRLRSSTHMQAGMLAEAAAASGAKKFATIAPNYSYGQDAVAAFKTALLALVPDAKFVAEQWPGVFKIDAGAEVQALERSKPDAIYNVTFGTDLAKLVREGGDRGLFDGRKVFSLLSGEPEYLDPLGDEAPEGWTVT
;
A
#
# COMPACT_ATOMS: atom_id res chain seq x y z
N MET A 1 -3.47 -18.15 -96.71
CA MET A 1 -2.68 -17.10 -96.07
C MET A 1 -3.48 -16.52 -94.94
N LYS A 2 -3.22 -16.86 -93.67
CA LYS A 2 -3.63 -16.10 -92.49
C LYS A 2 -2.70 -16.49 -91.34
N ARG A 3 -1.88 -15.56 -90.88
CA ARG A 3 -0.99 -15.68 -89.73
C ARG A 3 -1.83 -15.43 -88.47
N SER A 4 -1.84 -16.37 -87.56
CA SER A 4 -2.31 -16.17 -86.25
C SER A 4 -1.20 -15.92 -85.26
N THR A 5 -1.18 -14.76 -84.68
CA THR A 5 -0.18 -14.31 -83.70
C THR A 5 -0.59 -14.86 -82.35
N PHE A 6 0.23 -15.66 -81.69
CA PHE A 6 0.08 -16.19 -80.30
C PHE A 6 0.62 -15.14 -79.36
N LEU A 7 -0.27 -14.53 -78.57
CA LEU A 7 0.09 -13.72 -77.40
C LEU A 7 0.29 -14.66 -76.19
N LYS A 8 1.55 -14.79 -75.76
CA LYS A 8 1.86 -15.41 -74.49
C LYS A 8 1.71 -14.41 -73.38
N SER A 9 0.67 -14.54 -72.57
CA SER A 9 0.51 -13.79 -71.32
C SER A 9 1.43 -14.39 -70.26
N LEU A 10 2.42 -13.65 -69.83
CA LEU A 10 3.27 -13.98 -68.70
C LEU A 10 2.59 -13.51 -67.43
N ALA A 11 1.98 -14.40 -66.65
CA ALA A 11 1.46 -14.12 -65.34
C ALA A 11 2.65 -14.13 -64.34
N TYR A 12 3.06 -12.95 -63.89
CA TYR A 12 3.95 -12.80 -62.73
C TYR A 12 3.12 -12.96 -61.45
N THR A 13 3.24 -14.13 -60.82
CA THR A 13 2.73 -14.35 -59.45
C THR A 13 3.76 -13.76 -58.46
N ALA A 14 3.52 -12.58 -57.97
CA ALA A 14 4.29 -12.02 -56.88
C ALA A 14 3.88 -12.74 -55.56
N ALA A 15 4.67 -13.73 -55.18
CA ALA A 15 4.59 -14.30 -53.86
C ALA A 15 5.13 -13.26 -52.84
N LEU A 16 4.22 -12.53 -52.19
CA LEU A 16 4.57 -11.78 -50.96
C LEU A 16 4.99 -12.82 -49.91
N ALA A 17 6.28 -12.97 -49.70
CA ALA A 17 6.81 -13.64 -48.52
C ALA A 17 6.47 -12.79 -47.29
N LEU A 18 5.41 -13.17 -46.59
CA LEU A 18 5.17 -12.73 -45.21
C LEU A 18 6.30 -13.34 -44.36
N THR A 19 7.44 -12.64 -44.28
CA THR A 19 8.39 -12.90 -43.21
C THR A 19 7.67 -12.58 -41.90
N PRO A 20 7.51 -13.54 -40.96
CA PRO A 20 7.09 -13.18 -39.65
C PRO A 20 8.12 -12.16 -39.11
N LEU A 21 7.66 -10.96 -38.71
CA LEU A 21 8.46 -10.11 -37.85
C LEU A 21 8.73 -10.98 -36.62
N ALA A 22 9.90 -11.58 -36.55
CA ALA A 22 10.38 -12.13 -35.30
C ALA A 22 10.46 -10.91 -34.38
N ALA A 23 9.54 -10.84 -33.39
CA ALA A 23 9.72 -9.95 -32.27
C ALA A 23 11.14 -10.24 -31.76
N VAL A 24 12.01 -9.24 -31.84
CA VAL A 24 13.35 -9.35 -31.23
C VAL A 24 13.04 -9.52 -29.76
N ALA A 25 13.21 -10.73 -29.24
CA ALA A 25 13.15 -10.96 -27.81
C ALA A 25 14.24 -10.06 -27.21
N GLU A 26 13.85 -9.14 -26.34
CA GLU A 26 14.84 -8.38 -25.56
C GLU A 26 15.63 -9.39 -24.72
N ASP A 27 16.92 -9.57 -25.04
CA ASP A 27 17.83 -10.56 -24.44
C ASP A 27 18.32 -10.10 -23.04
N GLY A 28 17.46 -9.63 -22.18
CA GLY A 28 17.86 -9.16 -20.84
C GLY A 28 16.83 -9.48 -19.77
N PRO A 29 17.13 -9.24 -18.49
CA PRO A 29 16.18 -9.44 -17.42
C PRO A 29 14.95 -8.53 -17.59
N ILE A 30 13.82 -8.96 -17.03
CA ILE A 30 12.66 -8.10 -16.83
C ILE A 30 12.90 -7.36 -15.51
N ILE A 31 13.09 -6.03 -15.58
CA ILE A 31 13.41 -5.21 -14.43
C ILE A 31 12.13 -4.60 -13.86
N VAL A 32 11.94 -4.76 -12.55
CA VAL A 32 10.86 -4.10 -11.79
C VAL A 32 11.50 -3.13 -10.79
N GLY A 33 11.05 -1.88 -10.80
CA GLY A 33 11.48 -0.88 -9.82
C GLY A 33 10.67 -0.98 -8.55
N GLU A 34 11.32 -1.22 -7.43
CA GLU A 34 10.70 -1.27 -6.12
C GLU A 34 11.15 -0.07 -5.27
N ILE A 35 10.18 0.65 -4.68
CA ILE A 35 10.42 1.89 -3.94
C ILE A 35 9.72 1.77 -2.59
N ASN A 36 10.50 1.84 -1.49
CA ASN A 36 9.94 1.70 -0.15
C ASN A 36 10.74 2.44 0.92
N HIS A 37 10.19 2.51 2.14
CA HIS A 37 10.79 3.20 3.27
C HIS A 37 11.63 2.25 4.15
N TYR A 38 12.76 1.79 3.63
CA TYR A 38 13.56 0.72 4.23
C TYR A 38 14.22 1.10 5.56
N LYS A 39 14.79 2.30 5.65
CA LYS A 39 15.59 2.68 6.83
C LYS A 39 14.76 2.85 8.10
N ARG A 40 13.64 3.55 7.99
CA ARG A 40 12.84 3.89 9.18
C ARG A 40 11.81 2.83 9.52
N MET A 41 11.40 2.06 8.53
CA MET A 41 10.42 0.97 8.66
C MET A 41 11.08 -0.41 8.53
N ALA A 42 12.33 -0.55 8.96
CA ALA A 42 13.12 -1.76 8.77
C ALA A 42 12.45 -3.04 9.32
N ALA A 43 11.74 -2.94 10.44
CA ALA A 43 11.02 -4.07 11.02
C ALA A 43 9.93 -4.62 10.10
N PHE A 44 9.29 -3.76 9.30
CA PHE A 44 8.28 -4.13 8.32
C PHE A 44 8.89 -4.35 6.92
N ALA A 45 9.65 -3.38 6.42
CA ALA A 45 10.20 -3.42 5.07
C ALA A 45 11.29 -4.50 4.88
N GLY A 46 11.94 -4.95 5.96
CA GLY A 46 12.92 -6.05 5.91
C GLY A 46 12.27 -7.38 5.53
N PRO A 47 11.32 -7.92 6.31
CA PRO A 47 10.58 -9.13 5.96
C PRO A 47 9.85 -9.05 4.60
N TYR A 48 9.27 -7.90 4.28
CA TYR A 48 8.67 -7.64 2.98
C TYR A 48 9.67 -7.86 1.82
N LYS A 49 10.86 -7.25 1.93
CA LYS A 49 11.92 -7.42 0.93
C LYS A 49 12.38 -8.87 0.83
N GLN A 50 12.57 -9.56 1.95
CA GLN A 50 12.95 -10.98 1.97
C GLN A 50 11.90 -11.86 1.27
N GLY A 51 10.61 -11.58 1.47
CA GLY A 51 9.52 -12.27 0.78
C GLY A 51 9.57 -12.06 -0.73
N MET A 52 9.86 -10.84 -1.19
CA MET A 52 10.04 -10.55 -2.61
C MET A 52 11.28 -11.25 -3.19
N GLU A 53 12.41 -11.20 -2.49
CA GLU A 53 13.65 -11.87 -2.92
C GLU A 53 13.45 -13.38 -3.05
N LEU A 54 12.74 -14.02 -2.11
CA LEU A 54 12.39 -15.43 -2.21
C LEU A 54 11.48 -15.73 -3.41
N ALA A 55 10.48 -14.88 -3.65
CA ALA A 55 9.59 -15.06 -4.81
C ALA A 55 10.36 -14.92 -6.14
N ILE A 56 11.28 -13.95 -6.24
CA ILE A 56 12.15 -13.76 -7.40
C ILE A 56 13.02 -15.00 -7.63
N GLU A 57 13.64 -15.53 -6.58
CA GLU A 57 14.46 -16.74 -6.64
C GLU A 57 13.64 -17.92 -7.20
N GLN A 58 12.43 -18.15 -6.66
CA GLN A 58 11.56 -19.23 -7.11
C GLN A 58 11.10 -19.07 -8.56
N ILE A 59 10.73 -17.85 -8.98
CA ILE A 59 10.32 -17.54 -10.35
C ILE A 59 11.50 -17.81 -11.31
N ASN A 60 12.69 -17.35 -10.97
CA ASN A 60 13.88 -17.51 -11.79
C ASN A 60 14.35 -18.98 -11.87
N ALA A 61 14.24 -19.73 -10.75
CA ALA A 61 14.50 -21.17 -10.76
C ALA A 61 13.52 -21.95 -11.65
N GLY A 62 12.30 -21.42 -11.82
CA GLY A 62 11.28 -21.96 -12.74
C GLY A 62 11.45 -21.57 -14.22
N GLY A 63 12.50 -20.80 -14.57
CA GLY A 63 12.76 -20.33 -15.94
C GLY A 63 12.45 -18.85 -16.18
N GLY A 64 12.08 -18.10 -15.13
CA GLY A 64 11.80 -16.67 -15.21
C GLY A 64 10.41 -16.35 -15.78
N VAL A 65 10.27 -15.17 -16.34
CA VAL A 65 9.04 -14.67 -16.96
C VAL A 65 9.28 -14.54 -18.47
N LEU A 66 8.51 -15.23 -19.29
CA LEU A 66 8.73 -15.30 -20.75
C LEU A 66 10.16 -15.72 -21.11
N ASP A 67 10.69 -16.73 -20.42
CA ASP A 67 12.06 -17.24 -20.55
C ASP A 67 13.16 -16.20 -20.25
N ARG A 68 12.83 -15.15 -19.50
CA ARG A 68 13.75 -14.08 -19.09
C ARG A 68 13.85 -14.01 -17.58
N PRO A 69 15.03 -13.79 -17.00
CA PRO A 69 15.17 -13.57 -15.56
C PRO A 69 14.35 -12.35 -15.10
N LEU A 70 13.73 -12.47 -13.92
CA LEU A 70 13.10 -11.35 -13.23
C LEU A 70 14.12 -10.71 -12.28
N GLU A 71 14.26 -9.39 -12.33
CA GLU A 71 15.15 -8.62 -11.48
C GLU A 71 14.39 -7.47 -10.83
N PHE A 72 14.62 -7.24 -9.51
CA PHE A 72 14.06 -6.09 -8.79
C PHE A 72 15.18 -5.15 -8.35
N ILE A 73 14.98 -3.88 -8.62
CA ILE A 73 15.86 -2.81 -8.16
C ILE A 73 15.19 -2.12 -7.00
N PHE A 74 15.68 -2.37 -5.78
CA PHE A 74 15.15 -1.82 -4.53
C PHE A 74 15.75 -0.44 -4.24
N ARG A 75 14.90 0.53 -3.91
CA ARG A 75 15.28 1.91 -3.57
C ARG A 75 14.56 2.40 -2.31
N ASP A 76 15.26 3.20 -1.51
CA ASP A 76 14.73 3.80 -0.27
C ASP A 76 14.20 5.21 -0.58
N ASP A 77 12.89 5.41 -0.40
CA ASP A 77 12.19 6.69 -0.62
C ASP A 77 12.35 7.68 0.53
N GLN A 78 12.97 7.27 1.63
CA GLN A 78 13.16 8.04 2.86
C GLN A 78 11.85 8.54 3.51
N GLY A 79 10.69 8.04 3.05
CA GLY A 79 9.36 8.49 3.45
C GLY A 79 8.94 9.82 2.81
N GLU A 80 9.66 10.27 1.78
CA GLU A 80 9.47 11.58 1.15
C GLU A 80 8.86 11.42 -0.26
N PRO A 81 7.63 11.94 -0.50
CA PRO A 81 6.96 11.80 -1.81
C PRO A 81 7.79 12.31 -2.99
N GLY A 82 8.48 13.45 -2.81
CA GLY A 82 9.31 14.03 -3.87
C GLY A 82 10.52 13.18 -4.23
N GLU A 83 11.15 12.54 -3.26
CA GLU A 83 12.26 11.60 -3.51
C GLU A 83 11.77 10.33 -4.19
N ALA A 84 10.62 9.81 -3.78
CA ALA A 84 10.02 8.63 -4.42
C ALA A 84 9.72 8.86 -5.90
N VAL A 85 9.17 10.02 -6.27
CA VAL A 85 8.91 10.37 -7.69
C VAL A 85 10.19 10.45 -8.48
N LYS A 86 11.25 11.06 -7.93
CA LYS A 86 12.56 11.15 -8.58
C LYS A 86 13.18 9.77 -8.79
N ILE A 87 13.10 8.89 -7.78
CA ILE A 87 13.54 7.49 -7.88
C ILE A 87 12.72 6.75 -8.94
N ALA A 88 11.39 6.94 -8.97
CA ALA A 88 10.52 6.33 -9.97
C ALA A 88 10.92 6.74 -11.39
N GLU A 89 11.22 8.02 -11.62
CA GLU A 89 11.70 8.50 -12.91
C GLU A 89 13.05 7.86 -13.30
N GLU A 90 13.99 7.75 -12.38
CA GLU A 90 15.29 7.10 -12.62
C GLU A 90 15.13 5.62 -12.98
N LEU A 91 14.33 4.88 -12.21
CA LEU A 91 14.05 3.46 -12.47
C LEU A 91 13.46 3.22 -13.86
N MET A 92 12.47 4.04 -14.24
CA MET A 92 11.78 3.87 -15.52
C MET A 92 12.59 4.34 -16.73
N THR A 93 13.38 5.43 -16.59
CA THR A 93 14.04 6.07 -17.74
C THR A 93 15.49 5.70 -17.92
N ARG A 94 16.20 5.30 -16.86
CA ARG A 94 17.64 5.02 -16.89
C ARG A 94 17.96 3.56 -16.61
N GLU A 95 17.22 2.94 -15.70
CA GLU A 95 17.51 1.57 -15.28
C GLU A 95 16.64 0.52 -16.02
N GLY A 96 15.71 0.98 -16.87
CA GLY A 96 14.95 0.11 -17.78
C GLY A 96 13.84 -0.69 -17.07
N ALA A 97 13.36 -0.23 -15.91
CA ALA A 97 12.24 -0.88 -15.27
C ALA A 97 10.98 -0.82 -16.16
N VAL A 98 10.24 -1.93 -16.22
CA VAL A 98 9.00 -2.02 -17.02
C VAL A 98 7.77 -1.64 -16.21
N MET A 99 7.87 -1.68 -14.88
CA MET A 99 6.83 -1.27 -13.94
C MET A 99 7.42 -0.89 -12.60
N LEU A 100 6.62 -0.22 -11.79
CA LEU A 100 6.94 0.16 -10.42
C LEU A 100 6.10 -0.65 -9.42
N THR A 101 6.66 -0.88 -8.24
CA THR A 101 5.92 -1.46 -7.10
C THR A 101 6.41 -0.86 -5.79
N GLY A 102 5.72 -1.19 -4.69
CA GLY A 102 6.16 -0.82 -3.35
C GLY A 102 5.32 0.25 -2.70
N SER A 103 6.01 0.98 -1.85
CA SER A 103 5.61 2.07 -0.98
C SER A 103 4.70 1.66 0.19
N ILE A 104 5.22 1.81 1.42
CA ILE A 104 4.40 1.60 2.63
C ILE A 104 3.56 2.84 2.97
N LEU A 105 4.11 4.05 2.78
CA LEU A 105 3.41 5.27 3.14
C LEU A 105 2.42 5.70 2.05
N SER A 106 1.16 5.88 2.41
CA SER A 106 0.10 6.19 1.44
C SER A 106 0.30 7.51 0.70
N ASN A 107 0.86 8.55 1.34
CA ASN A 107 1.19 9.81 0.66
C ASN A 107 2.32 9.64 -0.37
N VAL A 108 3.26 8.75 -0.12
CA VAL A 108 4.30 8.37 -1.08
C VAL A 108 3.70 7.58 -2.23
N GLY A 109 2.88 6.57 -1.92
CA GLY A 109 2.17 5.78 -2.93
C GLY A 109 1.27 6.64 -3.84
N LEU A 110 0.58 7.64 -3.28
CA LEU A 110 -0.20 8.62 -4.06
C LEU A 110 0.68 9.43 -5.03
N ALA A 111 1.87 9.84 -4.60
CA ALA A 111 2.79 10.59 -5.46
C ALA A 111 3.34 9.71 -6.60
N ILE A 112 3.73 8.46 -6.31
CA ILE A 112 4.15 7.50 -7.34
C ILE A 112 2.99 7.20 -8.30
N SER A 113 1.77 7.02 -7.78
CA SER A 113 0.57 6.79 -8.58
C SER A 113 0.27 7.94 -9.54
N SER A 114 0.36 9.19 -9.06
CA SER A 114 0.19 10.37 -9.92
C SER A 114 1.22 10.41 -11.04
N PHE A 115 2.49 10.22 -10.71
CA PHE A 115 3.59 10.14 -11.68
C PHE A 115 3.36 9.02 -12.70
N ALA A 116 3.00 7.83 -12.23
CA ALA A 116 2.74 6.67 -13.09
C ALA A 116 1.56 6.94 -14.04
N GLY A 117 0.48 7.55 -13.53
CA GLY A 117 -0.67 7.95 -14.33
C GLY A 117 -0.34 8.98 -15.41
N GLU A 118 0.46 10.00 -15.07
CA GLU A 118 0.90 11.04 -16.02
C GLU A 118 1.81 10.50 -17.14
N LYS A 119 2.64 9.51 -16.82
CA LYS A 119 3.62 8.93 -17.76
C LYS A 119 3.12 7.67 -18.47
N GLY A 120 2.00 7.09 -18.05
CA GLY A 120 1.49 5.83 -18.57
C GLY A 120 2.29 4.60 -18.10
N TYR A 121 2.89 4.65 -16.92
CA TYR A 121 3.63 3.56 -16.31
C TYR A 121 2.76 2.74 -15.38
N VAL A 122 2.92 1.41 -15.38
CA VAL A 122 2.21 0.55 -14.44
C VAL A 122 2.82 0.69 -13.05
N TYR A 123 1.98 0.94 -12.06
CA TYR A 123 2.34 0.92 -10.65
C TYR A 123 1.47 -0.07 -9.87
N MET A 124 2.10 -1.10 -9.31
CA MET A 124 1.48 -2.03 -8.37
C MET A 124 1.76 -1.55 -6.95
N ALA A 125 0.81 -0.82 -6.37
CA ALA A 125 0.88 -0.36 -4.99
C ALA A 125 0.71 -1.55 -4.05
N SER A 126 1.81 -2.08 -3.52
CA SER A 126 1.80 -3.30 -2.71
C SER A 126 1.27 -3.06 -1.30
N GLU A 127 1.53 -1.91 -0.70
CA GLU A 127 1.26 -1.66 0.71
C GLU A 127 0.44 -0.42 1.05
N PRO A 128 0.36 0.65 0.23
CA PRO A 128 -0.42 1.84 0.58
C PRO A 128 -1.90 1.51 0.78
N LEU A 129 -2.46 1.87 1.92
CA LEU A 129 -3.81 1.48 2.32
C LEU A 129 -4.87 2.55 2.06
N ALA A 130 -4.49 3.83 1.88
CA ALA A 130 -5.44 4.92 1.70
C ALA A 130 -6.43 4.64 0.56
N ASP A 131 -7.72 4.84 0.82
CA ASP A 131 -8.78 4.62 -0.16
C ASP A 131 -8.64 5.52 -1.37
N SER A 132 -8.21 6.77 -1.15
CA SER A 132 -7.97 7.77 -2.17
C SER A 132 -7.05 7.29 -3.30
N LEU A 133 -6.12 6.36 -3.04
CA LEU A 133 -5.16 5.86 -4.02
C LEU A 133 -5.80 5.31 -5.31
N VAL A 134 -6.88 4.53 -5.17
CA VAL A 134 -7.56 3.89 -6.31
C VAL A 134 -8.99 4.40 -6.52
N TRP A 135 -9.47 5.32 -5.66
CA TRP A 135 -10.77 5.97 -5.78
C TRP A 135 -10.62 7.41 -6.25
N SER A 136 -10.61 8.39 -5.33
CA SER A 136 -10.64 9.82 -5.71
C SER A 136 -9.40 10.30 -6.47
N ALA A 137 -8.24 9.69 -6.24
CA ALA A 137 -6.99 9.95 -6.96
C ALA A 137 -6.59 8.79 -7.89
N GLY A 138 -7.50 7.84 -8.12
CA GLY A 138 -7.25 6.67 -8.96
C GLY A 138 -7.02 7.01 -10.43
N ASN A 139 -6.19 6.22 -11.09
CA ASN A 139 -5.92 6.30 -12.52
C ASN A 139 -5.77 4.89 -13.12
N PRO A 140 -5.85 4.70 -14.45
CA PRO A 140 -5.86 3.39 -15.09
C PRO A 140 -4.52 2.62 -15.01
N TYR A 141 -3.46 3.23 -14.50
CA TYR A 141 -2.13 2.62 -14.42
C TYR A 141 -1.78 2.15 -12.99
N THR A 142 -2.60 2.47 -12.00
CA THR A 142 -2.34 2.11 -10.61
C THR A 142 -3.26 0.98 -10.14
N PHE A 143 -2.64 -0.07 -9.59
CA PHE A 143 -3.32 -1.23 -9.04
C PHE A 143 -2.93 -1.40 -7.57
N ARG A 144 -3.89 -1.77 -6.71
CA ARG A 144 -3.63 -2.06 -5.30
C ARG A 144 -3.58 -3.57 -5.07
N LEU A 145 -2.59 -4.01 -4.30
CA LEU A 145 -2.48 -5.41 -3.89
C LEU A 145 -3.13 -5.66 -2.52
N ARG A 146 -2.84 -4.81 -1.55
CA ARG A 146 -3.27 -4.97 -0.14
C ARG A 146 -4.71 -4.44 0.08
N SER A 147 -5.37 -4.91 1.17
CA SER A 147 -6.68 -4.39 1.60
C SER A 147 -6.62 -2.89 1.90
N SER A 148 -7.72 -2.17 1.60
CA SER A 148 -7.80 -0.72 1.83
C SER A 148 -8.21 -0.36 3.25
N THR A 149 -8.03 0.92 3.61
CA THR A 149 -8.57 1.49 4.86
C THR A 149 -10.07 1.29 4.97
N HIS A 150 -10.83 1.40 3.88
CA HIS A 150 -12.27 1.14 3.85
C HIS A 150 -12.62 -0.30 4.25
N MET A 151 -11.90 -1.28 3.70
CA MET A 151 -12.15 -2.69 4.00
C MET A 151 -11.87 -3.00 5.47
N GLN A 152 -10.72 -2.58 5.96
CA GLN A 152 -10.31 -2.83 7.35
C GLN A 152 -11.16 -2.05 8.35
N ALA A 153 -11.42 -0.78 8.10
CA ALA A 153 -12.27 0.05 8.94
C ALA A 153 -13.72 -0.47 8.99
N GLY A 154 -14.23 -1.01 7.89
CA GLY A 154 -15.55 -1.64 7.84
C GLY A 154 -15.65 -2.83 8.80
N MET A 155 -14.68 -3.75 8.76
CA MET A 155 -14.63 -4.90 9.68
C MET A 155 -14.56 -4.46 11.16
N LEU A 156 -13.72 -3.46 11.45
CA LEU A 156 -13.62 -2.92 12.82
C LEU A 156 -14.87 -2.17 13.25
N ALA A 157 -15.57 -1.51 12.33
CA ALA A 157 -16.84 -0.83 12.62
C ALA A 157 -17.97 -1.82 12.97
N GLU A 158 -18.02 -2.98 12.31
CA GLU A 158 -18.95 -4.06 12.66
C GLU A 158 -18.67 -4.60 14.07
N ALA A 159 -17.41 -4.87 14.40
CA ALA A 159 -16.99 -5.30 15.72
C ALA A 159 -17.28 -4.22 16.78
N ALA A 160 -17.05 -2.95 16.45
CA ALA A 160 -17.34 -1.81 17.32
C ALA A 160 -18.85 -1.67 17.59
N ALA A 161 -19.68 -1.83 16.57
CA ALA A 161 -21.14 -1.83 16.72
C ALA A 161 -21.63 -2.97 17.63
N ALA A 162 -21.08 -4.17 17.45
CA ALA A 162 -21.41 -5.33 18.29
C ALA A 162 -20.96 -5.17 19.75
N SER A 163 -19.98 -4.32 20.03
CA SER A 163 -19.49 -4.08 21.42
C SER A 163 -20.45 -3.33 22.32
N GLY A 164 -21.42 -2.64 21.74
CA GLY A 164 -22.37 -1.77 22.47
C GLY A 164 -21.81 -0.41 22.89
N ALA A 165 -20.54 -0.08 22.56
CA ALA A 165 -19.96 1.23 22.82
C ALA A 165 -20.71 2.34 22.07
N LYS A 166 -20.82 3.51 22.69
CA LYS A 166 -21.51 4.68 22.11
C LYS A 166 -20.62 5.91 21.99
N LYS A 167 -19.60 6.04 22.84
CA LYS A 167 -18.63 7.13 22.81
C LYS A 167 -17.29 6.62 22.32
N PHE A 168 -16.86 7.12 21.19
CA PHE A 168 -15.61 6.74 20.54
C PHE A 168 -14.62 7.89 20.55
N ALA A 169 -13.35 7.58 20.82
CA ALA A 169 -12.26 8.47 20.51
C ALA A 169 -11.42 7.86 19.38
N THR A 170 -10.79 8.70 18.56
CA THR A 170 -9.90 8.24 17.51
C THR A 170 -8.50 8.80 17.67
N ILE A 171 -7.50 8.02 17.33
CA ILE A 171 -6.11 8.47 17.21
C ILE A 171 -5.52 7.91 15.92
N ALA A 172 -5.05 8.80 15.05
CA ALA A 172 -4.56 8.46 13.72
C ALA A 172 -3.44 9.40 13.28
N PRO A 173 -2.43 8.93 12.54
CA PRO A 173 -1.39 9.80 12.01
C PRO A 173 -1.98 10.77 10.98
N ASN A 174 -1.57 12.04 11.06
CA ASN A 174 -2.13 13.12 10.25
C ASN A 174 -1.59 13.11 8.81
N TYR A 175 -2.04 12.15 8.01
CA TYR A 175 -1.80 12.08 6.56
C TYR A 175 -2.88 11.19 5.90
N SER A 176 -2.81 10.99 4.57
CA SER A 176 -3.87 10.33 3.78
C SER A 176 -4.35 8.99 4.37
N TYR A 177 -3.44 8.11 4.82
CA TYR A 177 -3.82 6.85 5.45
C TYR A 177 -4.69 7.03 6.69
N GLY A 178 -4.23 7.85 7.64
CA GLY A 178 -4.97 8.08 8.88
C GLY A 178 -6.30 8.78 8.64
N GLN A 179 -6.32 9.77 7.75
CA GLN A 179 -7.52 10.53 7.39
C GLN A 179 -8.56 9.63 6.73
N ASP A 180 -8.16 8.82 5.74
CA ASP A 180 -9.05 7.89 5.04
C ASP A 180 -9.58 6.80 6.01
N ALA A 181 -8.71 6.26 6.88
CA ALA A 181 -9.09 5.25 7.86
C ALA A 181 -10.14 5.74 8.85
N VAL A 182 -9.95 6.95 9.41
CA VAL A 182 -10.91 7.54 10.35
C VAL A 182 -12.22 7.88 9.65
N ALA A 183 -12.17 8.43 8.44
CA ALA A 183 -13.37 8.74 7.66
C ALA A 183 -14.17 7.47 7.32
N ALA A 184 -13.49 6.41 6.89
CA ALA A 184 -14.10 5.12 6.59
C ALA A 184 -14.76 4.50 7.84
N PHE A 185 -14.04 4.47 8.97
CA PHE A 185 -14.57 3.95 10.24
C PHE A 185 -15.80 4.72 10.70
N LYS A 186 -15.74 6.05 10.68
CA LYS A 186 -16.89 6.90 11.05
C LYS A 186 -18.10 6.64 10.19
N THR A 187 -17.89 6.57 8.87
CA THR A 187 -18.97 6.32 7.90
C THR A 187 -19.63 4.96 8.15
N ALA A 188 -18.82 3.91 8.28
CA ALA A 188 -19.32 2.56 8.51
C ALA A 188 -20.01 2.43 9.89
N LEU A 189 -19.39 2.97 10.95
CA LEU A 189 -19.95 2.88 12.30
C LEU A 189 -21.27 3.66 12.43
N LEU A 190 -21.36 4.87 11.89
CA LEU A 190 -22.60 5.67 11.96
C LEU A 190 -23.75 5.07 11.16
N ALA A 191 -23.46 4.30 10.12
CA ALA A 191 -24.48 3.52 9.40
C ALA A 191 -25.06 2.39 10.27
N LEU A 192 -24.24 1.77 11.15
CA LEU A 192 -24.63 0.68 12.05
C LEU A 192 -25.16 1.20 13.38
N VAL A 193 -24.59 2.28 13.89
CA VAL A 193 -24.88 2.88 15.20
C VAL A 193 -25.09 4.39 15.03
N PRO A 194 -26.26 4.84 14.55
CA PRO A 194 -26.51 6.26 14.22
C PRO A 194 -26.36 7.23 15.40
N ASP A 195 -26.47 6.75 16.64
CA ASP A 195 -26.32 7.52 17.88
C ASP A 195 -24.89 7.49 18.46
N ALA A 196 -23.94 6.85 17.76
CA ALA A 196 -22.53 6.88 18.16
C ALA A 196 -21.98 8.31 18.13
N LYS A 197 -21.14 8.63 19.13
CA LYS A 197 -20.52 9.96 19.27
C LYS A 197 -19.00 9.85 19.25
N PHE A 198 -18.36 10.67 18.45
CA PHE A 198 -16.92 10.84 18.46
C PHE A 198 -16.56 11.98 19.41
N VAL A 199 -16.03 11.63 20.58
CA VAL A 199 -15.81 12.56 21.71
C VAL A 199 -14.41 13.18 21.71
N ALA A 200 -13.46 12.58 20.99
CA ALA A 200 -12.12 13.12 20.74
C ALA A 200 -11.54 12.58 19.46
N GLU A 201 -10.67 13.36 18.81
CA GLU A 201 -9.89 12.97 17.65
C GLU A 201 -8.47 13.50 17.83
N GLN A 202 -7.50 12.60 17.85
CA GLN A 202 -6.08 12.95 17.97
C GLN A 202 -5.38 12.68 16.63
N TRP A 203 -4.58 13.66 16.20
CA TRP A 203 -3.93 13.66 14.90
C TRP A 203 -2.43 13.95 15.03
N PRO A 204 -1.63 13.05 15.64
CA PRO A 204 -0.18 13.21 15.68
C PRO A 204 0.44 13.20 14.29
N GLY A 205 1.53 13.91 14.10
CA GLY A 205 2.33 13.77 12.89
C GLY A 205 2.94 12.37 12.79
N VAL A 206 3.14 11.88 11.56
CA VAL A 206 3.73 10.55 11.31
C VAL A 206 5.09 10.41 11.99
N PHE A 207 5.26 9.39 12.81
CA PHE A 207 6.46 9.13 13.64
C PHE A 207 6.83 10.26 14.62
N LYS A 208 5.85 11.07 15.01
CA LYS A 208 6.04 12.26 15.88
C LYS A 208 5.03 12.34 17.02
N ILE A 209 4.45 11.20 17.43
CA ILE A 209 3.50 11.19 18.53
C ILE A 209 4.13 11.76 19.83
N ASP A 210 3.42 12.66 20.48
CA ASP A 210 3.61 12.98 21.91
C ASP A 210 2.64 12.11 22.70
N ALA A 211 3.07 10.89 23.03
CA ALA A 211 2.18 9.91 23.67
C ALA A 211 1.57 10.42 24.98
N GLY A 212 2.31 11.20 25.76
CA GLY A 212 1.82 11.79 27.00
C GLY A 212 0.65 12.75 26.78
N ALA A 213 0.77 13.64 25.80
CA ALA A 213 -0.29 14.59 25.46
C ALA A 213 -1.52 13.91 24.86
N GLU A 214 -1.29 12.96 23.91
CA GLU A 214 -2.36 12.24 23.23
C GLU A 214 -3.15 11.32 24.19
N VAL A 215 -2.46 10.55 25.03
CA VAL A 215 -3.08 9.70 26.05
C VAL A 215 -3.90 10.54 27.02
N GLN A 216 -3.36 11.66 27.52
CA GLN A 216 -4.10 12.55 28.41
C GLN A 216 -5.38 13.12 27.76
N ALA A 217 -5.32 13.47 26.47
CA ALA A 217 -6.49 13.97 25.75
C ALA A 217 -7.56 12.88 25.57
N LEU A 218 -7.14 11.66 25.25
CA LEU A 218 -8.04 10.51 25.15
C LEU A 218 -8.71 10.20 26.50
N GLU A 219 -7.96 10.16 27.60
CA GLU A 219 -8.49 9.93 28.95
C GLU A 219 -9.54 10.97 29.35
N ARG A 220 -9.24 12.25 29.12
CA ARG A 220 -10.16 13.37 29.46
C ARG A 220 -11.49 13.29 28.73
N SER A 221 -11.50 12.74 27.51
CA SER A 221 -12.70 12.60 26.69
C SER A 221 -13.65 11.50 27.17
N LYS A 222 -13.17 10.61 28.06
CA LYS A 222 -13.92 9.47 28.64
C LYS A 222 -14.67 8.65 27.60
N PRO A 223 -14.00 8.09 26.59
CA PRO A 223 -14.62 7.26 25.59
C PRO A 223 -14.96 5.88 26.16
N ASP A 224 -15.96 5.21 25.58
CA ASP A 224 -16.25 3.79 25.84
C ASP A 224 -15.31 2.91 25.02
N ALA A 225 -14.87 3.41 23.84
CA ALA A 225 -13.98 2.73 22.93
C ALA A 225 -13.01 3.68 22.21
N ILE A 226 -11.85 3.15 21.84
CA ILE A 226 -10.81 3.87 21.10
C ILE A 226 -10.61 3.19 19.74
N TYR A 227 -10.64 3.97 18.66
CA TYR A 227 -10.21 3.55 17.34
C TYR A 227 -8.80 4.04 17.09
N ASN A 228 -7.86 3.10 17.05
CA ASN A 228 -6.44 3.36 16.83
C ASN A 228 -6.02 3.06 15.41
N VAL A 229 -5.28 3.98 14.82
CA VAL A 229 -4.70 3.88 13.47
C VAL A 229 -3.18 4.11 13.49
N THR A 230 -2.59 4.30 14.69
CA THR A 230 -1.15 4.45 14.82
C THR A 230 -0.44 3.13 14.51
N PHE A 231 0.79 3.21 14.02
CA PHE A 231 1.61 2.07 13.64
C PHE A 231 3.09 2.32 13.95
N GLY A 232 3.91 1.28 13.85
CA GLY A 232 5.35 1.38 14.05
C GLY A 232 5.72 1.94 15.43
N THR A 233 6.68 2.85 15.46
CA THR A 233 7.17 3.45 16.71
C THR A 233 6.13 4.28 17.44
N ASP A 234 5.17 4.87 16.72
CA ASP A 234 4.10 5.67 17.36
C ASP A 234 3.09 4.76 18.07
N LEU A 235 2.77 3.59 17.51
CA LEU A 235 1.96 2.58 18.18
C LEU A 235 2.63 2.10 19.47
N ALA A 236 3.92 1.76 19.42
CA ALA A 236 4.65 1.31 20.61
C ALA A 236 4.67 2.35 21.74
N LYS A 237 4.84 3.62 21.40
CA LYS A 237 4.78 4.71 22.39
C LYS A 237 3.37 4.86 22.97
N LEU A 238 2.33 4.79 22.12
CA LEU A 238 0.93 4.87 22.57
C LEU A 238 0.58 3.73 23.52
N VAL A 239 0.99 2.50 23.16
CA VAL A 239 0.71 1.30 23.97
C VAL A 239 1.38 1.42 25.34
N ARG A 240 2.66 1.79 25.41
CA ARG A 240 3.40 1.94 26.68
C ARG A 240 2.80 3.02 27.55
N GLU A 241 2.68 4.23 27.04
CA GLU A 241 2.14 5.37 27.81
C GLU A 241 0.67 5.13 28.21
N GLY A 242 -0.13 4.56 27.30
CA GLY A 242 -1.52 4.24 27.58
C GLY A 242 -1.68 3.12 28.59
N GLY A 243 -0.82 2.09 28.55
CA GLY A 243 -0.75 1.02 29.52
C GLY A 243 -0.36 1.53 30.91
N ASP A 244 0.72 2.30 31.01
CA ASP A 244 1.21 2.88 32.25
C ASP A 244 0.17 3.75 32.96
N ARG A 245 -0.69 4.43 32.20
CA ARG A 245 -1.77 5.29 32.73
C ARG A 245 -3.13 4.58 32.86
N GLY A 246 -3.26 3.33 32.45
CA GLY A 246 -4.55 2.63 32.45
C GLY A 246 -5.56 3.18 31.45
N LEU A 247 -5.09 3.79 30.34
CA LEU A 247 -5.98 4.32 29.29
C LEU A 247 -6.90 3.23 28.73
N PHE A 248 -6.44 2.02 28.64
CA PHE A 248 -7.17 0.91 28.02
C PHE A 248 -8.06 0.16 29.00
N ASP A 249 -7.93 0.40 30.30
CA ASP A 249 -8.68 -0.29 31.35
C ASP A 249 -10.18 -0.06 31.20
N GLY A 250 -10.91 -1.16 31.02
CA GLY A 250 -12.37 -1.13 30.87
C GLY A 250 -12.87 -0.53 29.54
N ARG A 251 -11.97 -0.17 28.62
CA ARG A 251 -12.31 0.35 27.30
C ARG A 251 -12.09 -0.70 26.23
N LYS A 252 -12.90 -0.64 25.18
CA LYS A 252 -12.65 -1.43 23.97
C LYS A 252 -11.68 -0.69 23.06
N VAL A 253 -10.77 -1.42 22.43
CA VAL A 253 -9.86 -0.86 21.44
C VAL A 253 -10.02 -1.60 20.11
N PHE A 254 -10.24 -0.84 19.05
CA PHE A 254 -10.32 -1.31 17.67
C PHE A 254 -9.12 -0.72 16.92
N SER A 255 -8.25 -1.56 16.43
CA SER A 255 -6.95 -1.09 15.93
C SER A 255 -6.60 -1.65 14.57
N LEU A 256 -6.31 -0.76 13.62
CA LEU A 256 -5.76 -1.14 12.34
C LEU A 256 -4.31 -1.61 12.50
N LEU A 257 -3.94 -2.67 11.76
CA LEU A 257 -2.59 -3.20 11.60
C LEU A 257 -1.93 -3.76 12.89
N SER A 258 -2.46 -3.48 14.06
CA SER A 258 -1.79 -3.82 15.33
C SER A 258 -1.70 -5.32 15.61
N GLY A 259 -2.36 -6.17 14.80
CA GLY A 259 -2.26 -7.62 14.87
C GLY A 259 -1.09 -8.20 14.08
N GLU A 260 -0.38 -7.39 13.32
CA GLU A 260 0.77 -7.84 12.51
C GLU A 260 2.00 -8.09 13.41
N PRO A 261 2.76 -9.20 13.19
CA PRO A 261 3.93 -9.53 14.00
C PRO A 261 4.96 -8.40 14.10
N GLU A 262 5.14 -7.64 13.03
CA GLU A 262 6.07 -6.52 12.93
C GLU A 262 5.78 -5.40 13.93
N TYR A 263 4.55 -5.32 14.42
CA TYR A 263 4.14 -4.35 15.43
C TYR A 263 4.06 -4.98 16.84
N LEU A 264 3.75 -6.28 16.96
CA LEU A 264 3.65 -6.97 18.23
C LEU A 264 5.00 -7.41 18.79
N ASP A 265 5.88 -7.94 17.95
CA ASP A 265 7.20 -8.43 18.38
C ASP A 265 8.04 -7.38 19.14
N PRO A 266 8.11 -6.11 18.70
CA PRO A 266 8.82 -5.06 19.43
C PRO A 266 8.21 -4.69 20.79
N LEU A 267 6.95 -5.04 21.03
CA LEU A 267 6.26 -4.82 22.29
C LEU A 267 6.48 -5.97 23.27
N GLY A 268 6.68 -7.20 22.78
CA GLY A 268 6.85 -8.37 23.63
C GLY A 268 5.74 -8.50 24.66
N ASP A 269 6.09 -8.56 25.95
CA ASP A 269 5.12 -8.66 27.07
C ASP A 269 4.28 -7.38 27.27
N GLU A 270 4.63 -6.27 26.62
CA GLU A 270 3.83 -5.02 26.64
C GLU A 270 2.74 -5.02 25.56
N ALA A 271 2.67 -6.05 24.72
CA ALA A 271 1.65 -6.15 23.68
C ALA A 271 0.25 -6.16 24.31
N PRO A 272 -0.67 -5.32 23.84
CA PRO A 272 -1.97 -5.17 24.48
C PRO A 272 -2.86 -6.39 24.24
N GLU A 273 -3.48 -6.86 25.31
CA GLU A 273 -4.46 -7.95 25.24
C GLU A 273 -5.89 -7.40 25.08
N GLY A 274 -6.76 -8.19 24.44
CA GLY A 274 -8.18 -7.89 24.31
C GLY A 274 -8.53 -6.79 23.31
N TRP A 275 -7.55 -6.32 22.50
CA TRP A 275 -7.83 -5.45 21.37
C TRP A 275 -8.45 -6.23 20.22
N THR A 276 -9.33 -5.59 19.47
CA THR A 276 -9.82 -6.10 18.19
C THR A 276 -8.97 -5.48 17.08
N VAL A 277 -8.32 -6.31 16.29
CA VAL A 277 -7.30 -5.88 15.32
C VAL A 277 -7.58 -6.42 13.92
N THR A 278 -7.00 -5.77 12.90
CA THR A 278 -6.96 -6.25 11.51
C THR A 278 -5.53 -6.48 11.08
#